data_1e53bf588a98d68fbd2110759e66012b
#
_entry.id   1e53bf588a98d68fbd2110759e66012b
#
_cell.length_a   1.000
_cell.length_b   1.000
_cell.length_c   1.000
_cell.angle_alpha   90.00
_cell.angle_beta   90.00
_cell.angle_gamma   90.00
#
_symmetry.space_group_name_H-M   'P 1'
#
loop_
_entity.id
_entity.type
_entity.pdbx_description
1 polymer ?
#
loop_
_entity_poly.entity_id
_entity_poly.type
_entity_poly.pdbx_seq_one_letter_code
_entity_poly.pdbx_strand_id
1 'polypeptide(L)'
;MSSIIPLFSNAVMVCSAEYAPSADEKEYIRKVEYGDNSGNLKSSSDRILQQPELAVMQAFVQKQIKSYTQNLLKLDSSIDLYITQSWLNKAEKDQYHPLHNHPNSVL
;
A
#
# COMPACT_ATOMS: atom_id res chain seq x y z
N MET A 1 -4.94 -27.19 -32.62
CA MET A 1 -4.10 -26.55 -31.56
C MET A 1 -4.97 -25.63 -30.74
N SER A 2 -4.89 -25.77 -29.44
CA SER A 2 -5.65 -24.93 -28.52
C SER A 2 -4.81 -23.73 -28.01
N SER A 3 -5.45 -22.61 -27.78
CA SER A 3 -4.81 -21.46 -27.14
C SER A 3 -5.64 -20.97 -25.96
N ILE A 4 -4.99 -20.37 -24.98
CA ILE A 4 -5.65 -19.81 -23.81
C ILE A 4 -5.60 -18.30 -23.92
N ILE A 5 -6.76 -17.67 -23.88
CA ILE A 5 -6.88 -16.21 -23.96
C ILE A 5 -7.53 -15.74 -22.65
N PRO A 6 -6.79 -15.03 -21.77
CA PRO A 6 -7.39 -14.48 -20.55
C PRO A 6 -8.31 -13.30 -20.89
N LEU A 7 -9.55 -13.34 -20.41
CA LEU A 7 -10.53 -12.29 -20.68
C LEU A 7 -10.68 -11.30 -19.51
N PHE A 8 -10.63 -11.78 -18.28
CA PHE A 8 -10.89 -10.97 -17.08
C PHE A 8 -9.81 -11.19 -16.01
N SER A 9 -8.56 -11.20 -16.43
CA SER A 9 -7.46 -11.40 -15.50
C SER A 9 -7.12 -10.12 -14.75
N ASN A 10 -6.88 -10.26 -13.44
CA ASN A 10 -6.32 -9.20 -12.61
C ASN A 10 -4.81 -9.40 -12.50
N ALA A 11 -4.08 -8.32 -12.72
CA ALA A 11 -2.63 -8.38 -12.66
C ALA A 11 -2.13 -8.00 -11.27
N VAL A 12 -1.08 -8.70 -10.83
CA VAL A 12 -0.36 -8.42 -9.59
C VAL A 12 1.09 -8.15 -9.94
N MET A 13 1.64 -7.07 -9.43
CA MET A 13 3.07 -6.79 -9.59
C MET A 13 3.82 -7.25 -8.36
N VAL A 14 4.87 -8.03 -8.58
CA VAL A 14 5.82 -8.40 -7.54
C VAL A 14 7.08 -7.57 -7.75
N CYS A 15 7.45 -6.79 -6.74
CA CYS A 15 8.65 -5.97 -6.81
C CYS A 15 9.91 -6.84 -6.70
N SER A 16 10.83 -6.66 -7.64
CA SER A 16 12.14 -7.31 -7.58
C SER A 16 13.08 -6.63 -6.57
N ALA A 17 12.81 -5.36 -6.24
CA ALA A 17 13.57 -4.63 -5.24
C ALA A 17 12.91 -4.81 -3.87
N GLU A 18 13.73 -5.16 -2.87
CA GLU A 18 13.27 -5.25 -1.51
C GLU A 18 13.40 -3.89 -0.82
N TYR A 19 12.43 -3.55 0.01
CA TYR A 19 12.51 -2.41 0.89
C TYR A 19 12.69 -2.88 2.33
N ALA A 20 13.80 -2.48 2.95
CA ALA A 20 14.07 -2.75 4.35
C ALA A 20 13.85 -1.45 5.14
N PRO A 21 12.83 -1.37 5.99
CA PRO A 21 12.63 -0.19 6.83
C PRO A 21 13.85 0.07 7.71
N SER A 22 14.22 1.34 7.84
CA SER A 22 15.30 1.76 8.74
C SER A 22 14.89 1.58 10.20
N ALA A 23 15.89 1.64 11.10
CA ALA A 23 15.62 1.60 12.55
C ALA A 23 14.70 2.75 12.97
N ASP A 24 14.91 3.94 12.41
CA ASP A 24 14.08 5.13 12.71
C ASP A 24 12.65 4.94 12.20
N GLU A 25 12.47 4.39 11.01
CA GLU A 25 11.14 4.09 10.47
C GLU A 25 10.41 3.05 11.33
N LYS A 26 11.09 1.99 11.74
CA LYS A 26 10.52 0.98 12.63
C LYS A 26 10.10 1.57 13.98
N GLU A 27 10.93 2.45 14.53
CA GLU A 27 10.63 3.14 15.79
C GLU A 27 9.41 4.05 15.65
N TYR A 28 9.33 4.80 14.55
CA TYR A 28 8.16 5.63 14.25
C TYR A 28 6.89 4.78 14.17
N ILE A 29 6.93 3.69 13.43
CA ILE A 29 5.77 2.77 13.27
C ILE A 29 5.33 2.20 14.62
N ARG A 30 6.27 1.91 15.50
CA ARG A 30 5.96 1.38 16.84
C ARG A 30 5.32 2.43 17.74
N LYS A 31 5.76 3.69 17.65
CA LYS A 31 5.34 4.78 18.55
C LYS A 31 4.13 5.55 18.09
N VAL A 32 3.72 5.41 16.83
CA VAL A 32 2.55 6.11 16.31
C VAL A 32 1.30 5.69 17.10
N GLU A 33 0.36 6.62 17.24
CA GLU A 33 -0.88 6.36 17.95
C GLU A 33 -1.78 5.39 17.16
N TYR A 34 -2.31 4.41 17.85
CA TYR A 34 -3.26 3.44 17.31
C TYR A 34 -4.58 3.52 18.08
N GLY A 35 -5.69 3.30 17.38
CA GLY A 35 -7.01 3.21 17.98
C GLY A 35 -7.72 1.92 17.55
N ASP A 36 -8.86 1.69 18.14
CA ASP A 36 -9.65 0.49 17.83
C ASP A 36 -10.13 0.49 16.39
N ASN A 37 -10.09 -0.68 15.77
CA ASN A 37 -10.56 -0.93 14.42
C ASN A 37 -11.05 -2.38 14.35
N SER A 38 -12.33 -2.61 14.16
CA SER A 38 -13.00 -3.92 14.16
C SER A 38 -12.07 -5.14 14.12
N GLY A 39 -11.76 -5.70 15.29
CA GLY A 39 -10.91 -6.90 15.41
C GLY A 39 -9.41 -6.65 15.46
N ASN A 40 -8.94 -5.42 15.26
CA ASN A 40 -7.52 -5.06 15.30
C ASN A 40 -7.35 -3.59 15.68
N LEU A 41 -6.14 -3.05 15.49
CA LEU A 41 -5.83 -1.66 15.72
C LEU A 41 -5.47 -0.98 14.40
N LYS A 42 -5.77 0.30 14.31
CA LYS A 42 -5.45 1.14 13.16
C LYS A 42 -4.78 2.43 13.63
N SER A 43 -3.81 2.91 12.88
CA SER A 43 -3.19 4.20 13.18
C SER A 43 -4.23 5.32 13.16
N SER A 44 -4.14 6.26 14.11
CA SER A 44 -5.05 7.41 14.19
C SER A 44 -4.94 8.30 12.95
N SER A 45 -3.74 8.42 12.38
CA SER A 45 -3.55 9.11 11.11
C SER A 45 -3.83 8.19 9.93
N ASP A 46 -4.55 8.70 8.94
CA ASP A 46 -4.75 8.05 7.65
C ASP A 46 -3.83 8.63 6.55
N ARG A 47 -2.78 9.33 6.96
CA ARG A 47 -1.77 9.93 6.09
C ARG A 47 -0.35 9.58 6.55
N ILE A 48 -0.16 8.33 6.89
CA ILE A 48 1.09 7.85 7.49
C ILE A 48 2.27 8.05 6.54
N LEU A 49 2.12 7.71 5.26
CA LEU A 49 3.21 7.86 4.29
C LEU A 49 3.53 9.32 3.95
N GLN A 50 2.68 10.26 4.33
CA GLN A 50 2.95 11.69 4.15
C GLN A 50 3.74 12.30 5.30
N GLN A 51 3.99 11.54 6.37
CA GLN A 51 4.79 12.01 7.49
C GLN A 51 6.28 12.05 7.13
N PRO A 52 7.01 13.08 7.58
CA PRO A 52 8.44 13.23 7.24
C PRO A 52 9.28 12.01 7.62
N GLU A 53 8.92 11.34 8.71
CA GLU A 53 9.62 10.15 9.22
C GLU A 53 9.58 8.98 8.23
N LEU A 54 8.58 8.93 7.36
CA LEU A 54 8.40 7.88 6.36
C LEU A 54 8.64 8.35 4.93
N ALA A 55 9.34 9.45 4.75
CA ALA A 55 9.58 10.05 3.42
C ALA A 55 10.30 9.09 2.46
N VAL A 56 11.27 8.32 2.94
CA VAL A 56 12.01 7.35 2.12
C VAL A 56 11.11 6.18 1.71
N MET A 57 10.31 5.68 2.65
CA MET A 57 9.32 4.62 2.37
C MET A 57 8.29 5.10 1.36
N GLN A 58 7.79 6.31 1.53
CA GLN A 58 6.81 6.91 0.62
C GLN A 58 7.37 7.02 -0.81
N ALA A 59 8.62 7.46 -0.96
CA ALA A 59 9.27 7.55 -2.26
C ALA A 59 9.41 6.17 -2.92
N PHE A 60 9.75 5.14 -2.15
CA PHE A 60 9.80 3.76 -2.67
C PHE A 60 8.44 3.31 -3.17
N VAL A 61 7.40 3.46 -2.36
CA VAL A 61 6.04 3.05 -2.73
C VAL A 61 5.56 3.80 -3.97
N GLN A 62 5.78 5.11 -4.03
CA GLN A 62 5.39 5.93 -5.17
C GLN A 62 6.07 5.50 -6.46
N LYS A 63 7.34 5.12 -6.38
CA LYS A 63 8.09 4.59 -7.52
C LYS A 63 7.49 3.27 -8.01
N GLN A 64 7.09 2.40 -7.11
CA GLN A 64 6.45 1.13 -7.46
C GLN A 64 5.07 1.35 -8.10
N ILE A 65 4.28 2.28 -7.57
CA ILE A 65 2.99 2.67 -8.16
C ILE A 65 3.19 3.16 -9.60
N LYS A 66 4.18 4.03 -9.82
CA LYS A 66 4.49 4.56 -11.15
C LYS A 66 4.88 3.43 -12.12
N SER A 67 5.70 2.50 -11.69
CA SER A 67 6.07 1.33 -12.48
C SER A 67 4.84 0.50 -12.85
N TYR A 68 3.96 0.25 -11.90
CA TYR A 68 2.72 -0.50 -12.11
C TYR A 68 1.81 0.20 -13.12
N THR A 69 1.61 1.51 -12.98
CA THR A 69 0.71 2.26 -13.86
C THR A 69 1.25 2.38 -15.28
N GLN A 70 2.55 2.53 -15.44
CA GLN A 70 3.17 2.67 -16.77
C GLN A 70 3.35 1.33 -17.48
N ASN A 71 3.81 0.31 -16.77
CA ASN A 71 4.21 -0.95 -17.40
C ASN A 71 3.07 -1.98 -17.46
N LEU A 72 2.18 -1.98 -16.47
CA LEU A 72 1.12 -2.96 -16.38
C LEU A 72 -0.22 -2.41 -16.84
N LEU A 73 -0.66 -1.30 -16.27
CA LEU A 73 -1.91 -0.64 -16.69
C LEU A 73 -1.76 0.16 -17.97
N LYS A 74 -0.52 0.50 -18.33
CA LYS A 74 -0.21 1.27 -19.54
C LYS A 74 -1.03 2.55 -19.68
N LEU A 75 -1.17 3.26 -18.57
CA LEU A 75 -1.86 4.54 -18.56
C LEU A 75 -1.07 5.58 -19.34
N ASP A 76 -1.77 6.55 -19.88
CA ASP A 76 -1.14 7.69 -20.56
C ASP A 76 -0.19 8.40 -19.58
N SER A 77 0.95 8.87 -20.09
CA SER A 77 1.97 9.55 -19.27
C SER A 77 1.49 10.85 -18.63
N SER A 78 0.38 11.40 -19.10
CA SER A 78 -0.26 12.58 -18.50
C SER A 78 -1.11 12.24 -17.27
N ILE A 79 -1.35 10.95 -17.00
CA ILE A 79 -2.14 10.49 -15.87
C ILE A 79 -1.20 10.05 -14.77
N ASP A 80 -1.26 10.73 -13.64
CA ASP A 80 -0.51 10.37 -12.44
C ASP A 80 -1.45 9.79 -11.38
N LEU A 81 -1.10 8.62 -10.85
CA LEU A 81 -1.75 8.08 -9.67
C LEU A 81 -0.91 8.48 -8.45
N TYR A 82 -1.57 8.93 -7.42
CA TYR A 82 -0.92 9.33 -6.18
C TYR A 82 -1.65 8.74 -4.96
N ILE A 83 -0.93 8.65 -3.87
CA ILE A 83 -1.46 8.10 -2.63
C ILE A 83 -2.30 9.16 -1.94
N THR A 84 -3.58 8.88 -1.75
CA THR A 84 -4.50 9.79 -1.05
C THR A 84 -4.60 9.47 0.43
N GLN A 85 -4.55 8.18 0.77
CA GLN A 85 -4.65 7.71 2.14
C GLN A 85 -3.66 6.60 2.38
N SER A 86 -3.13 6.55 3.58
CA SER A 86 -2.23 5.49 4.03
C SER A 86 -2.34 5.37 5.55
N TRP A 87 -2.44 4.15 6.01
CA TRP A 87 -2.56 3.86 7.45
C TRP A 87 -1.85 2.57 7.79
N LEU A 88 -1.64 2.37 9.08
CA LEU A 88 -1.05 1.16 9.62
C LEU A 88 -2.12 0.36 10.34
N ASN A 89 -2.13 -0.93 10.12
CA ASN A 89 -2.91 -1.86 10.94
C ASN A 89 -1.96 -2.65 11.83
N LYS A 90 -2.38 -2.86 13.06
CA LYS A 90 -1.65 -3.65 14.04
C LYS A 90 -2.58 -4.71 14.60
N ALA A 91 -2.15 -5.95 14.58
CA ALA A 91 -2.89 -7.04 15.18
C ALA A 91 -2.09 -7.59 16.37
N GLU A 92 -2.72 -7.63 17.53
CA GLU A 92 -2.20 -8.31 18.70
C GLU A 92 -2.70 -9.76 18.69
N LYS A 93 -2.27 -10.55 19.69
CA LYS A 93 -2.71 -11.94 19.80
C LYS A 93 -4.24 -12.03 19.75
N ASP A 94 -4.77 -12.97 19.00
CA ASP A 94 -6.21 -13.23 18.82
C ASP A 94 -6.98 -12.12 18.08
N GLN A 95 -6.29 -11.13 17.54
CA GLN A 95 -6.91 -10.12 16.68
C GLN A 95 -6.86 -10.54 15.20
N TYR A 96 -7.70 -9.94 14.38
CA TYR A 96 -7.83 -10.27 12.97
C TYR A 96 -8.19 -9.05 12.14
N HIS A 97 -8.00 -9.16 10.82
CA HIS A 97 -8.41 -8.15 9.88
C HIS A 97 -9.56 -8.72 9.03
N PRO A 98 -10.80 -8.23 9.19
CA PRO A 98 -11.93 -8.78 8.45
C PRO A 98 -11.81 -8.49 6.95
N LEU A 99 -12.42 -9.36 6.15
CA LEU A 99 -12.53 -9.16 4.71
C LEU A 99 -13.32 -7.88 4.43
N HIS A 100 -12.78 -7.03 3.57
CA HIS A 100 -13.39 -5.74 3.24
C HIS A 100 -12.97 -5.30 1.83
N ASN A 101 -13.56 -4.21 1.35
CA ASN A 101 -13.19 -3.57 0.11
C ASN A 101 -12.88 -2.08 0.32
N HIS A 102 -12.32 -1.47 -0.69
CA HIS A 102 -12.00 -0.03 -0.70
C HIS A 102 -12.74 0.63 -1.86
N PRO A 103 -14.00 1.10 -1.64
CA PRO A 103 -14.74 1.81 -2.67
C PRO A 103 -14.05 3.15 -2.99
N ASN A 104 -14.24 3.63 -4.21
CA ASN A 104 -13.64 4.87 -4.70
C ASN A 104 -12.11 4.86 -4.76
N SER A 105 -11.51 3.69 -4.84
CA SER A 105 -10.07 3.52 -5.04
C SER A 105 -9.80 2.91 -6.41
N VAL A 106 -8.71 3.35 -7.06
CA VAL A 106 -8.28 2.80 -8.33
C VAL A 106 -7.49 1.52 -8.12
N LEU A 107 -6.68 1.46 -7.07
CA LEU A 107 -5.80 0.34 -6.72
C LEU A 107 -6.05 -0.13 -5.30
#